data_f168517fd1976e799798c4e679022c70
#
_entry.id   f168517fd1976e799798c4e679022c70
#
_cell.length_a   1.000
_cell.length_b   1.000
_cell.length_c   1.000
_cell.angle_alpha   90.00
_cell.angle_beta   90.00
_cell.angle_gamma   90.00
#
_symmetry.space_group_name_H-M   'P 1'
#
loop_
_entity.id
_entity.type
_entity.pdbx_description
1 polymer ?
#
loop_
_entity_poly.entity_id
_entity_poly.type
_entity_poly.pdbx_seq_one_letter_code
_entity_poly.pdbx_strand_id
1 'polypeptide(L)'
;MKKIIAALFSATALFLATEGAYAVSAQQTGSDVVSTIQDVKNGNYKIDPYHTQIIFSVSHFGFTNYSGNFSDIAGSLNLNIHDVSKSKLTIEIPIQSIQTTSTKLTTELKDPNWFDAAKYPTAHFVSTKSVKTGDKTADVTGNLTLHGVTKPVTLHVSYIGAGINPLNKAYTVGFQITGKINRGDFGIMTYLPKVGNEVDLNIAAAFEKK
;
A
#
# COMPACT_ATOMS: atom_id res chain seq x y z
N MET A 1 -86.41 -13.34 2.46
CA MET A 1 -85.40 -14.17 1.83
C MET A 1 -84.84 -13.50 0.60
N LYS A 2 -83.74 -12.76 0.77
CA LYS A 2 -82.98 -12.17 -0.33
C LYS A 2 -81.52 -12.47 -0.10
N LYS A 3 -80.93 -13.27 -0.94
CA LYS A 3 -79.51 -13.62 -0.96
C LYS A 3 -78.72 -12.47 -1.61
N ILE A 4 -77.76 -11.91 -0.85
CA ILE A 4 -76.80 -10.95 -1.39
C ILE A 4 -75.54 -11.74 -1.65
N ILE A 5 -75.12 -11.78 -2.94
CA ILE A 5 -73.86 -12.35 -3.41
C ILE A 5 -72.82 -11.24 -3.33
N ALA A 6 -71.80 -11.40 -2.46
CA ALA A 6 -70.66 -10.51 -2.42
C ALA A 6 -69.63 -10.99 -3.41
N ALA A 7 -69.32 -10.18 -4.42
CA ALA A 7 -68.24 -10.41 -5.36
C ALA A 7 -66.91 -9.90 -4.75
N LEU A 8 -65.97 -10.81 -4.51
CA LEU A 8 -64.57 -10.46 -4.19
C LEU A 8 -63.84 -10.03 -5.47
N PHE A 9 -63.48 -8.79 -5.55
CA PHE A 9 -62.47 -8.32 -6.50
C PHE A 9 -61.06 -8.56 -5.90
N SER A 10 -60.37 -9.53 -6.48
CA SER A 10 -58.94 -9.77 -6.24
C SER A 10 -58.15 -8.77 -7.08
N ALA A 11 -57.57 -7.74 -6.46
CA ALA A 11 -56.65 -6.86 -7.13
C ALA A 11 -55.22 -7.45 -7.01
N THR A 12 -54.80 -8.09 -8.06
CA THR A 12 -53.39 -8.54 -8.20
C THR A 12 -52.51 -7.32 -8.53
N ALA A 13 -51.83 -6.78 -7.54
CA ALA A 13 -50.84 -5.76 -7.75
C ALA A 13 -49.58 -6.40 -8.36
N LEU A 14 -49.34 -6.13 -9.62
CA LEU A 14 -48.14 -6.53 -10.36
C LEU A 14 -47.01 -5.57 -9.94
N PHE A 15 -46.17 -6.02 -8.99
CA PHE A 15 -44.91 -5.31 -8.70
C PHE A 15 -43.94 -5.52 -9.85
N LEU A 16 -43.81 -4.56 -10.74
CA LEU A 16 -42.69 -4.43 -11.66
C LEU A 16 -41.47 -4.04 -10.87
N ALA A 17 -40.64 -5.00 -10.49
CA ALA A 17 -39.29 -4.73 -10.01
C ALA A 17 -38.46 -4.20 -11.17
N THR A 18 -38.28 -2.89 -11.23
CA THR A 18 -37.24 -2.29 -12.07
C THR A 18 -35.90 -2.61 -11.42
N GLU A 19 -35.22 -3.66 -11.92
CA GLU A 19 -33.80 -3.84 -11.63
C GLU A 19 -33.06 -2.62 -12.20
N GLY A 20 -32.79 -1.65 -11.32
CA GLY A 20 -31.84 -0.58 -11.59
C GLY A 20 -30.45 -1.22 -11.73
N ALA A 21 -30.04 -1.52 -12.94
CA ALA A 21 -28.68 -1.83 -13.24
C ALA A 21 -27.83 -0.62 -12.82
N TYR A 22 -27.21 -0.67 -11.65
CA TYR A 22 -26.12 0.21 -11.30
C TYR A 22 -24.99 -0.11 -12.27
N ALA A 23 -24.96 0.61 -13.39
CA ALA A 23 -23.77 0.63 -14.22
C ALA A 23 -22.65 1.22 -13.37
N VAL A 24 -21.78 0.33 -12.84
CA VAL A 24 -20.48 0.75 -12.36
C VAL A 24 -19.81 1.38 -13.57
N SER A 25 -19.82 2.71 -13.62
CA SER A 25 -19.07 3.45 -14.64
C SER A 25 -17.63 2.95 -14.57
N ALA A 26 -17.18 2.29 -15.63
CA ALA A 26 -15.77 2.02 -15.81
C ALA A 26 -15.05 3.35 -15.56
N GLN A 27 -14.22 3.39 -14.55
CA GLN A 27 -13.40 4.56 -14.24
C GLN A 27 -12.67 4.91 -15.52
N GLN A 28 -13.03 6.03 -16.11
CA GLN A 28 -12.39 6.57 -17.29
C GLN A 28 -10.97 6.93 -16.83
N THR A 29 -10.03 6.00 -17.03
CA THR A 29 -8.60 6.30 -16.88
C THR A 29 -8.33 7.41 -17.89
N GLY A 30 -7.96 8.59 -17.38
CA GLY A 30 -7.63 9.72 -18.24
C GLY A 30 -6.68 9.26 -19.34
N SER A 31 -6.87 9.77 -20.55
CA SER A 31 -6.18 9.36 -21.78
C SER A 31 -4.64 9.42 -21.72
N ASP A 32 -4.08 9.88 -20.60
CA ASP A 32 -2.66 10.15 -20.43
C ASP A 32 -1.93 9.11 -19.55
N VAL A 33 -2.64 8.07 -19.05
CA VAL A 33 -2.03 7.03 -18.22
C VAL A 33 -1.51 5.90 -19.10
N VAL A 34 -0.21 5.66 -19.05
CA VAL A 34 0.47 4.55 -19.73
C VAL A 34 0.22 3.27 -18.92
N SER A 35 -0.59 2.38 -19.45
CA SER A 35 -0.91 1.08 -18.82
C SER A 35 0.13 -0.02 -19.14
N THR A 36 0.92 0.18 -20.20
CA THR A 36 1.94 -0.76 -20.68
C THR A 36 3.29 -0.37 -20.09
N ILE A 37 3.92 -1.26 -19.35
CA ILE A 37 5.19 -0.95 -18.69
C ILE A 37 6.32 -0.64 -19.67
N GLN A 38 6.26 -1.19 -20.89
CA GLN A 38 7.25 -0.96 -21.95
C GLN A 38 7.33 0.52 -22.38
N ASP A 39 6.26 1.28 -22.19
CA ASP A 39 6.18 2.70 -22.55
C ASP A 39 6.58 3.64 -21.40
N VAL A 40 6.92 3.07 -20.24
CA VAL A 40 7.37 3.85 -19.08
C VAL A 40 8.78 4.40 -19.33
N LYS A 41 8.98 5.67 -19.01
CA LYS A 41 10.28 6.32 -19.19
C LYS A 41 11.32 5.79 -18.19
N ASN A 42 12.46 5.35 -18.70
CA ASN A 42 13.63 5.03 -17.86
C ASN A 42 14.24 6.28 -17.21
N GLY A 43 14.99 6.10 -16.15
CA GLY A 43 15.83 7.13 -15.55
C GLY A 43 15.60 7.35 -14.07
N ASN A 44 15.95 8.55 -13.60
CA ASN A 44 15.93 8.91 -12.20
C ASN A 44 14.60 9.53 -11.79
N TYR A 45 14.10 9.06 -10.66
CA TYR A 45 12.86 9.49 -10.05
C TYR A 45 13.10 9.81 -8.57
N LYS A 46 12.30 10.70 -8.02
CA LYS A 46 12.16 10.91 -6.57
C LYS A 46 10.79 10.45 -6.13
N ILE A 47 10.68 10.03 -4.88
CA ILE A 47 9.39 9.68 -4.31
C ILE A 47 8.48 10.90 -4.21
N ASP A 48 7.18 10.72 -4.44
CA ASP A 48 6.14 11.68 -4.13
C ASP A 48 5.62 11.37 -2.72
N PRO A 49 5.98 12.17 -1.70
CA PRO A 49 5.61 11.87 -0.32
C PRO A 49 4.13 12.05 -0.04
N TYR A 50 3.40 12.80 -0.87
CA TYR A 50 1.97 13.06 -0.68
C TYR A 50 1.10 11.89 -1.12
N HIS A 51 1.59 11.08 -2.07
CA HIS A 51 0.88 9.93 -2.63
C HIS A 51 1.58 8.59 -2.35
N THR A 52 2.51 8.58 -1.39
CA THR A 52 3.22 7.38 -0.93
C THR A 52 2.92 7.12 0.54
N GLN A 53 2.51 5.88 0.84
CA GLN A 53 2.26 5.43 2.21
C GLN A 53 2.64 3.97 2.40
N ILE A 54 3.07 3.63 3.60
CA ILE A 54 3.30 2.26 4.03
C ILE A 54 2.24 1.92 5.08
N ILE A 55 1.34 1.01 4.76
CA ILE A 55 0.39 0.44 5.72
C ILE A 55 0.99 -0.86 6.24
N PHE A 56 1.06 -0.98 7.56
CA PHE A 56 1.42 -2.23 8.22
C PHE A 56 0.20 -2.83 8.93
N SER A 57 0.17 -4.15 9.04
CA SER A 57 -0.87 -4.87 9.78
C SER A 57 -0.26 -6.00 10.58
N VAL A 58 -0.72 -6.18 11.82
CA VAL A 58 -0.23 -7.19 12.75
C VAL A 58 -1.37 -7.81 13.54
N SER A 59 -1.31 -9.12 13.80
CA SER A 59 -2.29 -9.80 14.64
C SER A 59 -2.20 -9.29 16.08
N HIS A 60 -3.34 -8.88 16.63
CA HIS A 60 -3.47 -8.39 18.00
C HIS A 60 -4.24 -9.40 18.85
N PHE A 61 -3.53 -10.18 19.68
CA PHE A 61 -4.01 -11.24 20.54
C PHE A 61 -4.83 -12.34 19.83
N GLY A 62 -4.74 -12.44 18.50
CA GLY A 62 -5.57 -13.35 17.71
C GLY A 62 -7.02 -12.90 17.56
N PHE A 63 -7.40 -11.72 18.06
CA PHE A 63 -8.76 -11.21 17.96
C PHE A 63 -8.98 -10.39 16.68
N THR A 64 -8.01 -9.56 16.32
CA THR A 64 -8.08 -8.66 15.17
C THR A 64 -6.71 -8.50 14.54
N ASN A 65 -6.68 -8.05 13.28
CA ASN A 65 -5.48 -7.48 12.68
C ASN A 65 -5.53 -5.97 12.86
N TYR A 66 -4.55 -5.42 13.57
CA TYR A 66 -4.46 -3.99 13.83
C TYR A 66 -3.47 -3.35 12.86
N SER A 67 -3.85 -2.23 12.28
CA SER A 67 -3.06 -1.55 11.25
C SER A 67 -2.66 -0.15 11.69
N GLY A 68 -1.54 0.31 11.15
CA GLY A 68 -1.10 1.68 11.18
C GLY A 68 -0.38 2.02 9.88
N ASN A 69 0.10 3.23 9.76
CA ASN A 69 0.81 3.68 8.56
C ASN A 69 2.01 4.55 8.90
N PHE A 70 2.94 4.62 7.94
CA PHE A 70 4.00 5.63 7.87
C PHE A 70 3.74 6.54 6.68
N SER A 71 4.03 7.83 6.84
CA SER A 71 3.98 8.89 5.84
C SER A 71 5.34 9.62 5.72
N ASP A 72 5.37 10.72 5.01
CA ASP A 72 6.55 11.57 4.84
C ASP A 72 7.80 10.83 4.32
N ILE A 73 7.54 9.80 3.52
CA ILE A 73 8.57 8.91 2.99
C ILE A 73 9.41 9.67 1.96
N ALA A 74 10.73 9.55 2.08
CA ALA A 74 11.68 10.11 1.13
C ALA A 74 12.42 9.00 0.38
N GLY A 75 12.97 9.33 -0.80
CA GLY A 75 13.76 8.35 -1.53
C GLY A 75 13.91 8.62 -3.01
N SER A 76 14.62 7.72 -3.66
CA SER A 76 14.90 7.77 -5.09
C SER A 76 14.83 6.39 -5.73
N LEU A 77 14.42 6.37 -6.98
CA LEU A 77 14.39 5.21 -7.84
C LEU A 77 15.15 5.54 -9.14
N ASN A 78 16.17 4.77 -9.44
CA ASN A 78 16.70 4.70 -10.80
C ASN A 78 16.01 3.52 -11.50
N LEU A 79 15.10 3.80 -12.41
CA LEU A 79 14.26 2.81 -13.07
C LEU A 79 14.84 2.41 -14.43
N ASN A 80 15.01 1.11 -14.66
CA ASN A 80 15.31 0.52 -15.95
C ASN A 80 14.27 -0.57 -16.25
N ILE A 81 13.31 -0.26 -17.13
CA ILE A 81 12.22 -1.17 -17.47
C ILE A 81 12.65 -2.30 -18.41
N HIS A 82 13.74 -2.11 -19.17
CA HIS A 82 14.25 -3.12 -20.09
C HIS A 82 15.06 -4.19 -19.35
N ASP A 83 15.64 -3.81 -18.20
CA ASP A 83 16.39 -4.70 -17.33
C ASP A 83 16.20 -4.27 -15.88
N VAL A 84 15.17 -4.82 -15.22
CA VAL A 84 14.82 -4.44 -13.84
C VAL A 84 15.95 -4.72 -12.85
N SER A 85 16.89 -5.63 -13.18
CA SER A 85 18.05 -5.93 -12.32
C SER A 85 19.00 -4.73 -12.18
N LYS A 86 18.95 -3.80 -13.13
CA LYS A 86 19.72 -2.55 -13.13
C LYS A 86 19.03 -1.42 -12.37
N SER A 87 17.76 -1.60 -12.01
CA SER A 87 17.04 -0.62 -11.18
C SER A 87 17.63 -0.54 -9.78
N LYS A 88 17.64 0.65 -9.20
CA LYS A 88 18.13 0.92 -7.85
C LYS A 88 17.10 1.74 -7.09
N LEU A 89 16.80 1.30 -5.86
CA LEU A 89 15.84 1.94 -4.96
C LEU A 89 16.51 2.24 -3.63
N THR A 90 16.34 3.47 -3.16
CA THR A 90 16.72 3.89 -1.79
C THR A 90 15.55 4.63 -1.18
N ILE A 91 15.11 4.20 0.01
CA ILE A 91 13.96 4.75 0.73
C ILE A 91 14.36 5.07 2.15
N GLU A 92 13.87 6.19 2.64
CA GLU A 92 13.97 6.66 4.02
C GLU A 92 12.56 6.82 4.59
N ILE A 93 12.33 6.26 5.77
CA ILE A 93 11.02 6.22 6.42
C ILE A 93 11.19 6.87 7.80
N PRO A 94 10.69 8.10 8.01
CA PRO A 94 10.74 8.75 9.31
C PRO A 94 9.89 7.98 10.32
N ILE A 95 10.48 7.50 11.40
CA ILE A 95 9.75 6.74 12.43
C ILE A 95 8.71 7.63 13.14
N GLN A 96 8.98 8.92 13.26
CA GLN A 96 8.02 9.88 13.82
C GLN A 96 6.73 10.01 13.01
N SER A 97 6.72 9.61 11.73
CA SER A 97 5.54 9.65 10.87
C SER A 97 4.52 8.54 11.16
N ILE A 98 4.87 7.59 12.04
CA ILE A 98 3.95 6.49 12.39
C ILE A 98 2.64 7.02 12.95
N GLN A 99 1.53 6.49 12.46
CA GLN A 99 0.18 6.81 12.89
C GLN A 99 -0.68 5.57 12.99
N THR A 100 -1.60 5.60 13.95
CA THR A 100 -2.69 4.63 14.11
C THR A 100 -3.99 5.39 14.40
N THR A 101 -5.11 4.70 14.42
CA THR A 101 -6.40 5.29 14.80
C THR A 101 -6.49 5.64 16.29
N SER A 102 -5.52 5.19 17.11
CA SER A 102 -5.41 5.50 18.54
C SER A 102 -4.22 6.42 18.80
N THR A 103 -4.48 7.65 19.25
CA THR A 103 -3.43 8.60 19.63
C THR A 103 -2.50 8.03 20.71
N LYS A 104 -3.07 7.30 21.70
CA LYS A 104 -2.29 6.65 22.75
C LYS A 104 -1.32 5.64 22.16
N LEU A 105 -1.79 4.74 21.28
CA LEU A 105 -0.95 3.74 20.67
C LEU A 105 0.09 4.37 19.72
N THR A 106 -0.29 5.42 18.97
CA THR A 106 0.64 6.18 18.14
C THR A 106 1.83 6.73 18.93
N THR A 107 1.57 7.25 20.16
CA THR A 107 2.62 7.70 21.06
C THR A 107 3.45 6.53 21.58
N GLU A 108 2.81 5.48 22.08
CA GLU A 108 3.47 4.27 22.61
C GLU A 108 4.42 3.62 21.59
N LEU A 109 4.01 3.53 20.31
CA LEU A 109 4.84 2.94 19.27
C LEU A 109 6.16 3.70 19.04
N LYS A 110 6.26 4.97 19.43
CA LYS A 110 7.50 5.77 19.32
C LYS A 110 8.46 5.58 20.49
N ASP A 111 7.99 4.95 21.58
CA ASP A 111 8.75 4.77 22.82
C ASP A 111 9.89 3.73 22.66
N PRO A 112 10.87 3.72 23.61
CA PRO A 112 12.02 2.81 23.60
C PRO A 112 11.68 1.32 23.56
N ASN A 113 10.50 0.92 24.07
CA ASN A 113 10.06 -0.48 24.05
C ASN A 113 9.52 -0.94 22.67
N TRP A 114 9.36 -0.01 21.73
CA TRP A 114 8.84 -0.27 20.39
C TRP A 114 9.84 0.17 19.33
N PHE A 115 9.56 1.24 18.60
CA PHE A 115 10.43 1.71 17.52
C PHE A 115 11.61 2.55 18.01
N ASP A 116 11.58 3.04 19.28
CA ASP A 116 12.59 3.91 19.87
C ASP A 116 12.97 5.07 18.92
N ALA A 117 11.95 5.84 18.52
CA ALA A 117 12.08 6.88 17.51
C ALA A 117 13.08 7.98 17.87
N ALA A 118 13.42 8.14 19.17
CA ALA A 118 14.44 9.06 19.62
C ALA A 118 15.85 8.59 19.27
N LYS A 119 16.09 7.28 19.37
CA LYS A 119 17.39 6.66 19.07
C LYS A 119 17.52 6.23 17.60
N TYR A 120 16.43 5.80 17.01
CA TYR A 120 16.35 5.31 15.63
C TYR A 120 15.32 6.12 14.83
N PRO A 121 15.61 7.39 14.51
CA PRO A 121 14.61 8.30 13.93
C PRO A 121 14.17 7.92 12.51
N THR A 122 14.95 7.10 11.81
CA THR A 122 14.70 6.76 10.41
C THR A 122 14.95 5.27 10.16
N ALA A 123 14.04 4.60 9.48
CA ALA A 123 14.30 3.31 8.86
C ALA A 123 14.74 3.50 7.40
N HIS A 124 15.57 2.61 6.88
CA HIS A 124 16.13 2.69 5.54
C HIS A 124 15.92 1.38 4.78
N PHE A 125 15.56 1.48 3.51
CA PHE A 125 15.56 0.33 2.61
C PHE A 125 16.42 0.64 1.39
N VAL A 126 17.40 -0.22 1.11
CA VAL A 126 18.28 -0.11 -0.06
C VAL A 126 18.20 -1.39 -0.86
N SER A 127 17.74 -1.32 -2.11
CA SER A 127 17.62 -2.50 -2.98
C SER A 127 19.00 -3.09 -3.29
N THR A 128 19.07 -4.42 -3.26
CA THR A 128 20.28 -5.20 -3.60
C THR A 128 20.08 -6.03 -4.86
N LYS A 129 18.84 -6.47 -5.10
CA LYS A 129 18.48 -7.32 -6.25
C LYS A 129 17.05 -7.05 -6.68
N SER A 130 16.81 -7.01 -7.98
CA SER A 130 15.47 -6.96 -8.55
C SER A 130 15.32 -8.04 -9.61
N VAL A 131 14.23 -8.78 -9.59
CA VAL A 131 13.96 -9.91 -10.49
C VAL A 131 12.56 -9.73 -11.07
N LYS A 132 12.44 -9.71 -12.39
CA LYS A 132 11.13 -9.71 -13.05
C LYS A 132 10.42 -11.03 -12.78
N THR A 133 9.16 -10.99 -12.34
CA THR A 133 8.32 -12.14 -12.02
C THR A 133 7.12 -12.28 -12.95
N GLY A 134 6.78 -11.23 -13.68
CA GLY A 134 5.69 -11.19 -14.67
C GLY A 134 5.77 -9.94 -15.51
N ASP A 135 4.77 -9.69 -16.37
CA ASP A 135 4.79 -8.54 -17.28
C ASP A 135 4.76 -7.20 -16.54
N LYS A 136 4.07 -7.14 -15.43
CA LYS A 136 3.92 -5.94 -14.59
C LYS A 136 4.44 -6.14 -13.17
N THR A 137 5.17 -7.24 -12.90
CA THR A 137 5.57 -7.58 -11.54
C THR A 137 7.06 -7.88 -11.43
N ALA A 138 7.61 -7.59 -10.26
CA ALA A 138 9.00 -7.89 -9.92
C ALA A 138 9.13 -8.15 -8.41
N ASP A 139 10.10 -8.97 -8.03
CA ASP A 139 10.56 -9.11 -6.66
C ASP A 139 11.77 -8.21 -6.45
N VAL A 140 11.70 -7.34 -5.47
CA VAL A 140 12.79 -6.45 -5.06
C VAL A 140 13.29 -6.85 -3.69
N THR A 141 14.47 -7.43 -3.64
CA THR A 141 15.18 -7.71 -2.40
C THR A 141 16.07 -6.52 -2.03
N GLY A 142 16.07 -6.13 -0.78
CA GLY A 142 16.90 -5.04 -0.28
C GLY A 142 17.24 -5.23 1.19
N ASN A 143 18.19 -4.45 1.66
CA ASN A 143 18.53 -4.36 3.07
C ASN A 143 17.60 -3.34 3.75
N LEU A 144 16.76 -3.84 4.66
CA LEU A 144 15.96 -3.01 5.55
C LEU A 144 16.75 -2.79 6.86
N THR A 145 17.04 -1.56 7.18
CA THR A 145 17.55 -1.15 8.50
C THR A 145 16.38 -0.57 9.29
N LEU A 146 16.00 -1.23 10.36
CA LEU A 146 14.89 -0.85 11.24
C LEU A 146 15.33 -1.05 12.69
N HIS A 147 15.06 -0.09 13.57
CA HIS A 147 15.42 -0.18 14.99
C HIS A 147 16.92 -0.53 15.22
N GLY A 148 17.80 -0.01 14.33
CA GLY A 148 19.24 -0.23 14.37
C GLY A 148 19.72 -1.59 13.83
N VAL A 149 18.82 -2.48 13.41
CA VAL A 149 19.14 -3.82 12.87
C VAL A 149 18.91 -3.84 11.36
N THR A 150 19.86 -4.42 10.61
CA THR A 150 19.75 -4.56 9.15
C THR A 150 19.50 -6.02 8.77
N LYS A 151 18.46 -6.26 7.99
CA LYS A 151 18.10 -7.59 7.46
C LYS A 151 17.69 -7.50 6.00
N PRO A 152 17.92 -8.57 5.22
CA PRO A 152 17.37 -8.66 3.86
C PRO A 152 15.84 -8.86 3.93
N VAL A 153 15.12 -8.09 3.11
CA VAL A 153 13.66 -8.18 2.95
C VAL A 153 13.36 -8.22 1.45
N THR A 154 12.43 -9.08 1.03
CA THR A 154 11.92 -9.13 -0.33
C THR A 154 10.51 -8.58 -0.37
N LEU A 155 10.29 -7.64 -1.29
CA LEU A 155 9.02 -6.99 -1.56
C LEU A 155 8.52 -7.38 -2.96
N HIS A 156 7.22 -7.68 -3.06
CA HIS A 156 6.54 -7.96 -4.32
C HIS A 156 5.99 -6.67 -4.90
N VAL A 157 6.49 -6.24 -6.04
CA VAL A 157 6.16 -4.98 -6.68
C VAL A 157 5.27 -5.22 -7.89
N SER A 158 4.14 -4.51 -7.96
CA SER A 158 3.23 -4.50 -9.09
C SER A 158 3.16 -3.09 -9.68
N TYR A 159 3.43 -2.96 -10.97
CA TYR A 159 3.24 -1.71 -11.70
C TYR A 159 1.75 -1.42 -11.87
N ILE A 160 1.33 -0.20 -11.56
CA ILE A 160 -0.06 0.27 -11.68
C ILE A 160 -0.23 1.12 -12.95
N GLY A 161 0.60 2.14 -13.11
CA GLY A 161 0.51 3.06 -14.24
C GLY A 161 1.57 4.14 -14.19
N ALA A 162 1.73 4.86 -15.31
CA ALA A 162 2.57 6.03 -15.39
C ALA A 162 1.93 7.08 -16.31
N GLY A 163 2.29 8.34 -16.15
CA GLY A 163 1.77 9.41 -16.97
C GLY A 163 2.12 10.79 -16.43
N ILE A 164 1.62 11.81 -17.11
CA ILE A 164 1.75 13.19 -16.64
C ILE A 164 0.70 13.46 -15.58
N ASN A 165 1.14 13.79 -14.37
CA ASN A 165 0.23 14.21 -13.30
C ASN A 165 -0.48 15.52 -13.73
N PRO A 166 -1.83 15.55 -13.77
CA PRO A 166 -2.55 16.71 -14.27
C PRO A 166 -2.40 17.95 -13.39
N LEU A 167 -2.04 17.80 -12.13
CA LEU A 167 -1.92 18.89 -11.16
C LEU A 167 -0.56 19.57 -11.23
N ASN A 168 0.53 18.82 -11.10
CA ASN A 168 1.89 19.36 -11.01
C ASN A 168 2.72 19.16 -12.29
N LYS A 169 2.14 18.50 -13.31
CA LYS A 169 2.75 18.22 -14.63
C LYS A 169 4.01 17.31 -14.57
N ALA A 170 4.32 16.72 -13.44
CA ALA A 170 5.40 15.76 -13.32
C ALA A 170 5.03 14.44 -14.00
N TYR A 171 5.98 13.82 -14.70
CA TYR A 171 5.80 12.45 -15.16
C TYR A 171 5.94 11.51 -13.96
N THR A 172 4.86 10.84 -13.61
CA THR A 172 4.74 10.01 -12.41
C THR A 172 4.60 8.55 -12.78
N VAL A 173 5.22 7.67 -12.02
CA VAL A 173 5.05 6.22 -12.07
C VAL A 173 4.56 5.70 -10.72
N GLY A 174 3.55 4.84 -10.75
CA GLY A 174 2.91 4.28 -9.56
C GLY A 174 3.07 2.77 -9.44
N PHE A 175 3.27 2.32 -8.20
CA PHE A 175 3.42 0.91 -7.84
C PHE A 175 2.55 0.57 -6.63
N GLN A 176 2.01 -0.66 -6.64
CA GLN A 176 1.49 -1.33 -5.46
C GLN A 176 2.51 -2.37 -5.01
N ILE A 177 2.83 -2.39 -3.72
CA ILE A 177 3.89 -3.23 -3.18
C ILE A 177 3.36 -3.97 -1.96
N THR A 178 3.68 -5.26 -1.86
CA THR A 178 3.35 -6.08 -0.69
C THR A 178 4.60 -6.78 -0.17
N GLY A 179 4.58 -7.13 1.11
CA GLY A 179 5.66 -7.89 1.73
C GLY A 179 5.33 -8.26 3.17
N LYS A 180 6.25 -8.97 3.79
CA LYS A 180 6.15 -9.38 5.18
C LYS A 180 7.50 -9.22 5.85
N ILE A 181 7.49 -8.85 7.12
CA ILE A 181 8.66 -8.85 7.98
C ILE A 181 8.32 -9.49 9.33
N ASN A 182 9.30 -10.04 10.01
CA ASN A 182 9.19 -10.43 11.41
C ASN A 182 9.77 -9.30 12.25
N ARG A 183 8.93 -8.60 13.02
CA ARG A 183 9.38 -7.46 13.83
C ARG A 183 10.39 -7.83 14.91
N GLY A 184 10.33 -9.07 15.40
CA GLY A 184 11.31 -9.61 16.34
C GLY A 184 12.72 -9.70 15.77
N ASP A 185 12.88 -9.90 14.44
CA ASP A 185 14.18 -9.93 13.77
C ASP A 185 14.90 -8.55 13.82
N PHE A 186 14.14 -7.49 14.12
CA PHE A 186 14.62 -6.12 14.29
C PHE A 186 14.64 -5.68 15.77
N GLY A 187 14.47 -6.63 16.71
CA GLY A 187 14.50 -6.34 18.13
C GLY A 187 13.25 -5.72 18.72
N ILE A 188 12.16 -5.59 17.93
CA ILE A 188 10.87 -5.07 18.42
C ILE A 188 10.08 -6.24 19.01
N MET A 189 10.32 -6.51 20.32
CA MET A 189 9.87 -7.74 20.99
C MET A 189 8.64 -7.59 21.86
N THR A 190 8.17 -6.36 22.12
CA THR A 190 7.07 -6.05 23.06
C THR A 190 5.82 -6.85 22.74
N TYR A 191 5.31 -7.53 23.78
CA TYR A 191 4.12 -8.40 23.75
C TYR A 191 4.19 -9.61 22.81
N LEU A 192 5.38 -10.03 22.34
CA LEU A 192 5.51 -11.33 21.64
C LEU A 192 5.20 -12.49 22.60
N PRO A 193 4.53 -13.55 22.16
CA PRO A 193 3.89 -13.73 20.83
C PRO A 193 2.43 -13.24 20.77
N LYS A 194 1.91 -12.60 21.85
CA LYS A 194 0.49 -12.18 21.95
C LYS A 194 0.11 -11.14 20.90
N VAL A 195 1.00 -10.19 20.66
CA VAL A 195 0.96 -9.35 19.45
C VAL A 195 1.88 -10.02 18.43
N GLY A 196 1.39 -10.28 17.24
CA GLY A 196 2.07 -11.09 16.22
C GLY A 196 3.49 -10.67 15.91
N ASN A 197 4.31 -11.62 15.52
CA ASN A 197 5.68 -11.37 15.06
C ASN A 197 5.70 -10.95 13.58
N GLU A 198 4.94 -11.67 12.76
CA GLU A 198 4.78 -11.34 11.34
C GLU A 198 3.96 -10.06 11.20
N VAL A 199 4.47 -9.15 10.40
CA VAL A 199 3.83 -7.87 10.04
C VAL A 199 3.66 -7.86 8.53
N ASP A 200 2.41 -7.76 8.07
CA ASP A 200 2.08 -7.57 6.68
C ASP A 200 2.33 -6.11 6.28
N LEU A 201 2.90 -5.91 5.10
CA LEU A 201 3.14 -4.60 4.50
C LEU A 201 2.30 -4.44 3.23
N ASN A 202 1.60 -3.32 3.13
CA ASN A 202 0.85 -2.91 1.94
C ASN A 202 1.22 -1.47 1.63
N ILE A 203 1.88 -1.24 0.50
CA ILE A 203 2.54 0.03 0.18
C ILE A 203 2.02 0.55 -1.15
N ALA A 204 1.49 1.76 -1.14
CA ALA A 204 1.28 2.54 -2.36
C ALA A 204 2.47 3.48 -2.53
N ALA A 205 3.13 3.42 -3.68
CA ALA A 205 4.32 4.24 -3.95
C ALA A 205 4.21 4.95 -5.29
N ALA A 206 4.34 6.27 -5.25
CA ALA A 206 4.40 7.13 -6.42
C ALA A 206 5.80 7.77 -6.53
N PHE A 207 6.32 7.82 -7.75
CA PHE A 207 7.63 8.41 -8.03
C PHE A 207 7.53 9.38 -9.20
N GLU A 208 8.07 10.59 -9.02
CA GLU A 208 8.13 11.64 -10.03
C GLU A 208 9.50 11.66 -10.71
N LYS A 209 9.49 11.73 -12.03
CA LYS A 209 10.71 11.82 -12.83
C LYS A 209 11.45 13.13 -12.57
N LYS A 210 12.75 13.01 -12.33
CA LYS A 210 13.67 14.17 -12.26
C LYS A 210 14.00 14.69 -13.63
#